data_7e7d9bb9e852684a44306f765a35d6e6
#
_entry.id   7e7d9bb9e852684a44306f765a35d6e6
#
_cell.length_a   1.000
_cell.length_b   1.000
_cell.length_c   1.000
_cell.angle_alpha   90.00
_cell.angle_beta   90.00
_cell.angle_gamma   90.00
#
_symmetry.space_group_name_H-M   'P 1'
#
loop_
_entity.id
_entity.type
_entity.pdbx_description
1 polymer ?
#
loop_
_entity_poly.entity_id
_entity_poly.type
_entity_poly.pdbx_seq_one_letter_code
_entity_poly.pdbx_strand_id
1 'polypeptide(L)'
;MFRVCAVTAAITAGIAGAPVAHADPAASWNGWYRITFHTDQKSGTSLAAKQSEESYTAAYRFSTDCSAGTCVASVLQGPAPKDNVAPTVEFNWTGSQWSRTNNWRWDCLMPDGTVTFDPASSVTTYSPQADGSLTGTFATNIGEGACAGTVYIPLTAVPATPSTIA
;
A
#
# COMPACT_ATOMS: atom_id res chain seq x y z
N MET A 1 60.34 0.05 55.00
CA MET A 1 60.05 -0.83 53.84
C MET A 1 58.62 -0.66 53.42
N PHE A 2 58.36 0.22 52.43
CA PHE A 2 57.02 0.42 51.89
C PHE A 2 56.90 -0.29 50.55
N ARG A 3 55.97 -1.25 50.45
CA ARG A 3 55.58 -1.93 49.19
C ARG A 3 54.46 -1.16 48.52
N VAL A 4 54.74 -0.60 47.37
CA VAL A 4 53.76 0.02 46.46
C VAL A 4 53.14 -1.07 45.62
N CYS A 5 51.81 -1.31 45.74
CA CYS A 5 51.05 -2.16 44.83
C CYS A 5 50.54 -1.30 43.68
N ALA A 6 51.04 -1.59 42.48
CA ALA A 6 50.50 -1.03 41.25
C ALA A 6 49.22 -1.80 40.83
N VAL A 7 48.10 -1.10 40.76
CA VAL A 7 46.83 -1.61 40.23
C VAL A 7 46.76 -1.25 38.75
N THR A 8 46.85 -2.27 37.91
CA THR A 8 46.68 -2.12 36.45
C THR A 8 45.18 -2.26 36.13
N ALA A 9 44.54 -1.16 35.75
CA ALA A 9 43.16 -1.18 35.26
C ALA A 9 43.14 -1.55 33.78
N ALA A 10 42.57 -2.71 33.44
CA ALA A 10 42.30 -3.12 32.07
C ALA A 10 40.99 -2.53 31.58
N ILE A 11 41.05 -1.62 30.61
CA ILE A 11 39.89 -1.07 29.93
C ILE A 11 39.48 -2.01 28.80
N THR A 12 38.41 -2.79 28.99
CA THR A 12 37.77 -3.54 27.92
C THR A 12 36.87 -2.63 27.12
N ALA A 13 37.30 -2.23 25.93
CA ALA A 13 36.43 -1.54 24.95
C ALA A 13 35.42 -2.53 24.40
N GLY A 14 34.17 -2.45 24.91
CA GLY A 14 33.03 -3.17 24.35
C GLY A 14 32.66 -2.58 22.98
N ILE A 15 32.85 -3.35 21.93
CA ILE A 15 32.30 -3.01 20.59
C ILE A 15 30.80 -3.23 20.68
N ALA A 16 30.02 -2.17 20.87
CA ALA A 16 28.57 -2.21 20.68
C ALA A 16 28.28 -2.44 19.19
N GLY A 17 28.03 -3.69 18.81
CA GLY A 17 27.53 -4.01 17.49
C GLY A 17 26.20 -3.30 17.27
N ALA A 18 26.12 -2.40 16.27
CA ALA A 18 24.86 -1.83 15.85
C ALA A 18 23.92 -2.97 15.42
N PRO A 19 22.64 -2.95 15.81
CA PRO A 19 21.70 -3.96 15.35
C PRO A 19 21.60 -3.86 13.82
N VAL A 20 21.89 -4.97 13.14
CA VAL A 20 21.65 -5.08 11.70
C VAL A 20 20.12 -5.09 11.55
N ALA A 21 19.57 -4.06 10.96
CA ALA A 21 18.15 -4.02 10.62
C ALA A 21 17.89 -5.13 9.59
N HIS A 22 17.36 -6.27 10.05
CA HIS A 22 16.84 -7.27 9.14
C HIS A 22 15.55 -6.71 8.53
N ALA A 23 15.52 -6.61 7.20
CA ALA A 23 14.28 -6.31 6.50
C ALA A 23 13.27 -7.41 6.87
N ASP A 24 12.09 -7.00 7.34
CA ASP A 24 10.99 -7.91 7.65
C ASP A 24 10.59 -8.64 6.34
N PRO A 25 10.64 -9.99 6.29
CA PRO A 25 10.19 -10.72 5.10
C PRO A 25 8.75 -10.38 4.69
N ALA A 26 7.89 -9.99 5.63
CA ALA A 26 6.54 -9.50 5.39
C ALA A 26 6.51 -8.13 4.65
N ALA A 27 7.60 -7.38 4.68
CA ALA A 27 7.77 -6.12 3.94
C ALA A 27 8.26 -6.33 2.50
N SER A 28 8.23 -7.54 1.94
CA SER A 28 8.64 -7.80 0.56
C SER A 28 7.44 -7.89 -0.37
N TRP A 29 7.22 -6.87 -1.19
CA TRP A 29 6.20 -6.86 -2.23
C TRP A 29 6.89 -6.70 -3.59
N ASN A 30 7.34 -7.83 -4.16
CA ASN A 30 8.14 -7.86 -5.38
C ASN A 30 7.54 -8.80 -6.42
N GLY A 31 7.68 -8.43 -7.69
CA GLY A 31 7.21 -9.25 -8.81
C GLY A 31 5.82 -8.86 -9.30
N TRP A 32 5.20 -9.77 -10.07
CA TRP A 32 3.88 -9.56 -10.63
C TRP A 32 2.79 -10.02 -9.67
N TYR A 33 1.73 -9.23 -9.58
CA TYR A 33 0.51 -9.53 -8.84
C TYR A 33 -0.71 -9.24 -9.70
N ARG A 34 -1.71 -10.10 -9.60
CA ARG A 34 -3.05 -9.84 -10.09
C ARG A 34 -3.86 -9.26 -8.95
N ILE A 35 -4.28 -8.02 -9.10
CA ILE A 35 -5.09 -7.30 -8.12
C ILE A 35 -6.54 -7.33 -8.57
N THR A 36 -7.43 -7.82 -7.71
CA THR A 36 -8.88 -7.78 -7.90
C THR A 36 -9.46 -6.68 -7.03
N PHE A 37 -10.21 -5.80 -7.67
CA PHE A 37 -11.06 -4.81 -7.02
C PHE A 37 -12.46 -5.40 -6.95
N HIS A 38 -12.92 -5.75 -5.74
CA HIS A 38 -14.23 -6.34 -5.52
C HIS A 38 -15.31 -5.25 -5.47
N THR A 39 -15.53 -4.59 -6.59
CA THR A 39 -16.45 -3.45 -6.72
C THR A 39 -17.92 -3.88 -6.58
N ASP A 40 -18.22 -5.15 -6.82
CA ASP A 40 -19.51 -5.78 -6.52
C ASP A 40 -19.82 -5.91 -5.02
N GLN A 41 -18.79 -5.81 -4.16
CA GLN A 41 -18.87 -5.87 -2.70
C GLN A 41 -18.63 -4.51 -2.04
N LYS A 42 -18.61 -3.43 -2.82
CA LYS A 42 -18.38 -2.11 -2.26
C LYS A 42 -19.49 -1.70 -1.28
N SER A 43 -19.09 -0.91 -0.29
CA SER A 43 -19.95 -0.43 0.78
C SER A 43 -19.63 1.02 1.11
N GLY A 44 -20.46 1.67 1.92
CA GLY A 44 -20.26 3.05 2.34
C GLY A 44 -21.51 3.88 2.33
N THR A 45 -21.35 5.19 2.54
CA THR A 45 -22.47 6.16 2.64
C THR A 45 -22.72 6.93 1.34
N SER A 46 -21.71 6.98 0.46
CA SER A 46 -21.81 7.65 -0.84
C SER A 46 -22.86 7.02 -1.76
N LEU A 47 -23.45 7.83 -2.66
CA LEU A 47 -24.27 7.34 -3.78
C LEU A 47 -23.48 6.31 -4.60
N ALA A 48 -22.19 6.55 -4.85
CA ALA A 48 -21.32 5.66 -5.61
C ALA A 48 -21.18 4.26 -4.98
N ALA A 49 -21.25 4.15 -3.64
CA ALA A 49 -21.19 2.85 -2.94
C ALA A 49 -22.45 1.99 -3.17
N LYS A 50 -23.56 2.63 -3.60
CA LYS A 50 -24.85 1.96 -3.84
C LYS A 50 -25.07 1.58 -5.30
N GLN A 51 -24.23 2.08 -6.21
CA GLN A 51 -24.31 1.74 -7.63
C GLN A 51 -23.75 0.35 -7.86
N SER A 52 -24.46 -0.47 -8.66
CA SER A 52 -23.96 -1.81 -9.05
C SER A 52 -22.76 -1.65 -9.99
N GLU A 53 -21.70 -2.42 -9.73
CA GLU A 53 -20.49 -2.44 -10.54
C GLU A 53 -19.87 -3.83 -10.46
N GLU A 54 -19.46 -4.38 -11.59
CA GLU A 54 -18.78 -5.68 -11.63
C GLU A 54 -17.35 -5.56 -11.10
N SER A 55 -16.89 -6.56 -10.37
CA SER A 55 -15.49 -6.67 -9.97
C SER A 55 -14.58 -6.78 -11.18
N TYR A 56 -13.41 -6.17 -11.09
CA TYR A 56 -12.42 -6.24 -12.16
C TYR A 56 -11.03 -6.58 -11.61
N THR A 57 -10.17 -7.05 -12.50
CA THR A 57 -8.83 -7.49 -12.17
C THR A 57 -7.81 -6.80 -13.07
N ALA A 58 -6.68 -6.41 -12.49
CA ALA A 58 -5.57 -5.83 -13.23
C ALA A 58 -4.24 -6.41 -12.75
N ALA A 59 -3.26 -6.48 -13.64
CA ALA A 59 -1.92 -6.95 -13.32
C ALA A 59 -0.98 -5.77 -13.07
N TYR A 60 -0.21 -5.87 -11.99
CA TYR A 60 0.79 -4.87 -11.60
C TYR A 60 2.11 -5.55 -11.24
N ARG A 61 3.20 -4.92 -11.59
CA ARG A 61 4.54 -5.33 -11.15
C ARG A 61 5.05 -4.38 -10.10
N PHE A 62 5.48 -4.94 -8.97
CA PHE A 62 6.01 -4.20 -7.84
C PHE A 62 7.52 -4.43 -7.65
N SER A 63 8.16 -3.44 -7.04
CA SER A 63 9.51 -3.55 -6.48
C SER A 63 9.55 -2.84 -5.14
N THR A 64 10.09 -3.51 -4.14
CA THR A 64 10.28 -2.97 -2.79
C THR A 64 11.72 -2.53 -2.60
N ASP A 65 11.92 -1.33 -2.07
CA ASP A 65 13.18 -0.79 -1.57
C ASP A 65 13.05 -0.46 -0.07
N CYS A 66 13.98 -0.99 0.73
CA CYS A 66 14.07 -0.77 2.18
C CYS A 66 15.38 -0.08 2.60
N SER A 67 16.16 0.45 1.66
CA SER A 67 17.51 0.98 1.90
C SER A 67 17.53 2.21 2.82
N ALA A 68 16.45 2.98 2.87
CA ALA A 68 16.32 4.20 3.68
C ALA A 68 15.79 3.96 5.10
N GLY A 69 15.75 2.71 5.58
CA GLY A 69 15.24 2.35 6.90
C GLY A 69 13.71 2.19 6.99
N THR A 70 12.98 2.62 5.97
CA THR A 70 11.56 2.34 5.75
C THR A 70 11.40 1.66 4.40
N CYS A 71 10.47 0.69 4.30
CA CYS A 71 10.23 0.01 3.04
C CYS A 71 9.18 0.74 2.21
N VAL A 72 9.47 0.91 0.92
CA VAL A 72 8.56 1.48 -0.08
C VAL A 72 8.39 0.49 -1.23
N ALA A 73 7.16 0.13 -1.55
CA ALA A 73 6.84 -0.67 -2.73
C ALA A 73 6.32 0.22 -3.86
N SER A 74 7.04 0.26 -4.97
CA SER A 74 6.70 1.05 -6.15
C SER A 74 6.09 0.18 -7.23
N VAL A 75 5.06 0.68 -7.91
CA VAL A 75 4.52 0.06 -9.13
C VAL A 75 5.43 0.39 -10.30
N LEU A 76 6.04 -0.64 -10.88
CA LEU A 76 6.93 -0.51 -12.05
C LEU A 76 6.18 -0.65 -13.37
N GLN A 77 5.13 -1.46 -13.41
CA GLN A 77 4.31 -1.74 -14.59
C GLN A 77 2.86 -2.03 -14.15
N GLY A 78 1.91 -1.67 -15.00
CA GLY A 78 0.48 -1.87 -14.76
C GLY A 78 -0.35 -0.89 -15.58
N PRO A 79 -1.68 -0.90 -15.43
CA PRO A 79 -2.53 0.12 -16.00
C PRO A 79 -2.09 1.52 -15.57
N ALA A 80 -2.16 2.47 -16.50
CA ALA A 80 -1.86 3.86 -16.20
C ALA A 80 -2.81 4.41 -15.12
N PRO A 81 -2.30 5.20 -14.16
CA PRO A 81 -3.18 5.95 -13.26
C PRO A 81 -4.12 6.86 -14.06
N LYS A 82 -5.25 7.25 -13.46
CA LYS A 82 -6.10 8.28 -14.03
C LYS A 82 -5.30 9.60 -14.18
N ASP A 83 -5.64 10.41 -15.17
CA ASP A 83 -4.93 11.67 -15.47
C ASP A 83 -4.84 12.65 -14.29
N ASN A 84 -5.76 12.54 -13.33
CA ASN A 84 -5.79 13.38 -12.14
C ASN A 84 -5.12 12.74 -10.90
N VAL A 85 -4.42 11.62 -11.06
CA VAL A 85 -3.68 10.92 -10.00
C VAL A 85 -2.18 11.06 -10.25
N ALA A 86 -1.37 11.08 -9.17
CA ALA A 86 0.08 11.10 -9.29
C ALA A 86 0.58 9.96 -10.19
N PRO A 87 1.54 10.24 -11.10
CA PRO A 87 2.03 9.26 -12.08
C PRO A 87 2.75 8.08 -11.44
N THR A 88 3.35 8.28 -10.26
CA THR A 88 3.99 7.21 -9.48
C THR A 88 3.02 6.66 -8.45
N VAL A 89 2.94 5.34 -8.38
CA VAL A 89 2.13 4.63 -7.37
C VAL A 89 3.08 3.94 -6.42
N GLU A 90 3.10 4.42 -5.18
CA GLU A 90 3.98 3.94 -4.12
C GLU A 90 3.19 3.63 -2.86
N PHE A 91 3.59 2.56 -2.18
CA PHE A 91 3.03 2.12 -0.90
C PHE A 91 4.13 2.09 0.14
N ASN A 92 3.87 2.68 1.31
CA ASN A 92 4.78 2.67 2.44
C ASN A 92 4.44 1.52 3.39
N TRP A 93 5.46 0.83 3.88
CA TRP A 93 5.30 -0.19 4.92
C TRP A 93 5.09 0.44 6.28
N THR A 94 4.02 0.05 6.98
CA THR A 94 3.67 0.60 8.31
C THR A 94 4.11 -0.27 9.48
N GLY A 95 4.83 -1.38 9.21
CA GLY A 95 5.17 -2.41 10.18
C GLY A 95 4.24 -3.63 10.15
N SER A 96 3.06 -3.52 9.53
CA SER A 96 2.09 -4.61 9.42
C SER A 96 1.36 -4.67 8.08
N GLN A 97 1.32 -3.57 7.36
CA GLN A 97 0.63 -3.47 6.07
C GLN A 97 1.30 -2.43 5.16
N TRP A 98 1.08 -2.56 3.87
CA TRP A 98 1.36 -1.54 2.87
C TRP A 98 0.25 -0.52 2.86
N SER A 99 0.58 0.77 2.82
CA SER A 99 -0.41 1.86 2.82
C SER A 99 -0.02 2.95 1.84
N ARG A 100 -1.01 3.46 1.12
CA ARG A 100 -0.90 4.60 0.22
C ARG A 100 -2.06 5.55 0.46
N THR A 101 -1.77 6.84 0.58
CA THR A 101 -2.79 7.90 0.57
C THR A 101 -2.66 8.71 -0.71
N ASN A 102 -3.76 9.04 -1.34
CA ASN A 102 -3.78 9.93 -2.51
C ASN A 102 -5.04 10.80 -2.54
N ASN A 103 -4.87 12.03 -3.01
CA ASN A 103 -5.98 12.94 -3.33
C ASN A 103 -6.21 12.91 -4.83
N TRP A 104 -7.47 12.88 -5.24
CA TRP A 104 -7.86 12.77 -6.63
C TRP A 104 -9.29 13.29 -6.83
N ARG A 105 -9.86 13.11 -8.01
CA ARG A 105 -11.24 13.48 -8.31
C ARG A 105 -12.01 12.22 -8.64
N TRP A 106 -13.11 12.01 -7.90
CA TRP A 106 -14.02 10.90 -8.12
C TRP A 106 -14.94 11.22 -9.30
N ASP A 107 -15.11 10.25 -10.20
CA ASP A 107 -16.07 10.34 -11.30
C ASP A 107 -17.44 9.91 -10.75
N CYS A 108 -18.26 10.88 -10.38
CA CYS A 108 -19.60 10.64 -9.86
C CYS A 108 -20.58 10.49 -11.00
N LEU A 109 -21.06 9.27 -11.26
CA LEU A 109 -22.12 9.02 -12.25
C LEU A 109 -23.47 9.36 -11.65
N MET A 110 -24.16 10.29 -12.28
CA MET A 110 -25.48 10.75 -11.88
C MET A 110 -26.59 9.87 -12.49
N PRO A 111 -27.81 9.84 -11.88
CA PRO A 111 -28.93 9.06 -12.41
C PRO A 111 -29.37 9.44 -13.84
N ASP A 112 -29.09 10.67 -14.26
CA ASP A 112 -29.35 11.15 -15.63
C ASP A 112 -28.25 10.78 -16.64
N GLY A 113 -27.21 10.01 -16.21
CA GLY A 113 -26.09 9.60 -17.02
C GLY A 113 -24.96 10.62 -17.14
N THR A 114 -25.08 11.79 -16.52
CA THR A 114 -23.97 12.76 -16.48
C THR A 114 -22.92 12.35 -15.47
N VAL A 115 -21.68 12.85 -15.64
CA VAL A 115 -20.57 12.62 -14.71
C VAL A 115 -20.12 13.95 -14.12
N THR A 116 -20.09 14.03 -12.80
CA THR A 116 -19.42 15.12 -12.06
C THR A 116 -18.11 14.64 -11.46
N PHE A 117 -17.20 15.57 -11.18
CA PHE A 117 -15.88 15.26 -10.67
C PHE A 117 -15.71 15.85 -9.27
N ASP A 118 -15.93 15.02 -8.28
CA ASP A 118 -15.96 15.42 -6.87
C ASP A 118 -14.59 15.20 -6.21
N PRO A 119 -14.09 16.13 -5.37
CA PRO A 119 -12.81 15.95 -4.69
C PRO A 119 -12.85 14.76 -3.73
N ALA A 120 -11.84 13.92 -3.81
CA ALA A 120 -11.75 12.70 -3.03
C ALA A 120 -10.36 12.48 -2.44
N SER A 121 -10.31 11.84 -1.28
CA SER A 121 -9.09 11.32 -0.67
C SER A 121 -9.26 9.83 -0.41
N SER A 122 -8.26 9.05 -0.82
CA SER A 122 -8.28 7.60 -0.64
C SER A 122 -7.10 7.11 0.18
N VAL A 123 -7.35 6.12 1.02
CA VAL A 123 -6.33 5.30 1.65
C VAL A 123 -6.47 3.88 1.12
N THR A 124 -5.42 3.38 0.47
CA THR A 124 -5.35 2.00 0.01
C THR A 124 -4.42 1.23 0.93
N THR A 125 -4.88 0.10 1.45
CA THR A 125 -4.07 -0.77 2.30
C THR A 125 -3.99 -2.17 1.74
N TYR A 126 -2.88 -2.88 2.05
CA TYR A 126 -2.68 -4.30 1.75
C TYR A 126 -1.92 -4.96 2.88
N SER A 127 -2.48 -6.03 3.45
CA SER A 127 -1.87 -6.84 4.49
C SER A 127 -1.40 -8.17 3.92
N PRO A 128 -0.12 -8.52 4.05
CA PRO A 128 0.41 -9.80 3.59
C PRO A 128 -0.27 -10.99 4.29
N GLN A 129 -0.46 -12.05 3.53
CA GLN A 129 -0.99 -13.34 3.99
C GLN A 129 0.11 -14.41 3.95
N ALA A 130 -0.07 -15.50 4.70
CA ALA A 130 0.90 -16.58 4.80
C ALA A 130 1.19 -17.31 3.46
N ASP A 131 0.27 -17.25 2.50
CA ASP A 131 0.39 -17.83 1.17
C ASP A 131 1.06 -16.89 0.15
N GLY A 132 1.54 -15.73 0.59
CA GLY A 132 2.16 -14.70 -0.27
C GLY A 132 1.15 -13.81 -0.99
N SER A 133 -0.15 -14.02 -0.84
CA SER A 133 -1.17 -13.07 -1.27
C SER A 133 -1.25 -11.87 -0.33
N LEU A 134 -1.99 -10.83 -0.74
CA LEU A 134 -2.33 -9.72 0.12
C LEU A 134 -3.84 -9.48 0.06
N THR A 135 -4.42 -9.15 1.21
CA THR A 135 -5.79 -8.64 1.30
C THR A 135 -5.78 -7.18 1.70
N GLY A 136 -6.75 -6.42 1.24
CA GLY A 136 -6.71 -4.98 1.48
C GLY A 136 -8.05 -4.29 1.30
N THR A 137 -8.00 -2.97 1.38
CA THR A 137 -9.16 -2.11 1.18
C THR A 137 -8.75 -0.85 0.45
N PHE A 138 -9.53 -0.45 -0.52
CA PHE A 138 -9.51 0.89 -1.11
C PHE A 138 -10.62 1.70 -0.44
N ALA A 139 -10.24 2.54 0.52
CA ALA A 139 -11.16 3.37 1.29
C ALA A 139 -11.11 4.82 0.77
N THR A 140 -12.22 5.32 0.26
CA THR A 140 -12.33 6.67 -0.29
C THR A 140 -13.31 7.50 0.53
N ASN A 141 -12.93 8.72 0.85
CA ASN A 141 -13.81 9.77 1.32
C ASN A 141 -13.99 10.80 0.19
N ILE A 142 -15.22 10.99 -0.27
CA ILE A 142 -15.60 12.01 -1.23
C ILE A 142 -16.11 13.20 -0.41
N GLY A 143 -15.35 14.30 -0.46
CA GLY A 143 -15.50 15.40 0.49
C GLY A 143 -16.77 16.23 0.27
N GLU A 144 -17.17 16.41 -0.98
CA GLU A 144 -18.31 17.23 -1.37
C GLU A 144 -18.91 16.74 -2.70
N GLY A 145 -19.98 17.39 -3.16
CA GLY A 145 -20.64 17.07 -4.42
C GLY A 145 -21.72 16.01 -4.29
N ALA A 146 -22.21 15.53 -5.42
CA ALA A 146 -23.33 14.61 -5.47
C ALA A 146 -23.02 13.21 -4.93
N CYS A 147 -21.76 12.80 -5.02
CA CYS A 147 -21.28 11.53 -4.45
C CYS A 147 -20.64 11.68 -3.06
N ALA A 148 -20.81 12.81 -2.36
CA ALA A 148 -20.24 13.01 -1.03
C ALA A 148 -20.53 11.83 -0.10
N GLY A 149 -19.52 11.42 0.68
CA GLY A 149 -19.61 10.26 1.57
C GLY A 149 -18.44 9.28 1.38
N THR A 150 -18.59 8.07 1.90
CA THR A 150 -17.52 7.06 1.88
C THR A 150 -17.81 5.95 0.90
N VAL A 151 -16.74 5.39 0.31
CA VAL A 151 -16.75 4.16 -0.48
C VAL A 151 -15.62 3.26 0.01
N TYR A 152 -15.93 2.01 0.31
CA TYR A 152 -14.98 0.96 0.69
C TYR A 152 -15.06 -0.17 -0.34
N ILE A 153 -13.94 -0.51 -0.96
CA ILE A 153 -13.82 -1.60 -1.92
C ILE A 153 -12.82 -2.62 -1.37
N PRO A 154 -13.22 -3.87 -1.10
CA PRO A 154 -12.27 -4.92 -0.74
C PRO A 154 -11.30 -5.19 -1.89
N LEU A 155 -10.06 -5.51 -1.56
CA LEU A 155 -8.99 -5.81 -2.50
C LEU A 155 -8.36 -7.15 -2.19
N THR A 156 -7.97 -7.87 -3.24
CA THR A 156 -7.06 -9.00 -3.14
C THR A 156 -5.94 -8.87 -4.15
N ALA A 157 -4.71 -9.21 -3.76
CA ALA A 157 -3.55 -9.24 -4.63
C ALA A 157 -2.93 -10.64 -4.54
N VAL A 158 -2.86 -11.36 -5.67
CA VAL A 158 -2.33 -12.72 -5.74
C VAL A 158 -1.07 -12.71 -6.59
N PRO A 159 0.04 -13.36 -6.16
CA PRO A 159 1.24 -13.51 -6.98
C PRO A 159 0.88 -14.08 -8.35
N ALA A 160 1.49 -13.53 -9.40
CA ALA A 160 1.24 -13.92 -10.77
C ALA A 160 2.55 -14.15 -11.51
N THR A 161 2.52 -15.01 -12.54
CA THR A 161 3.64 -15.18 -13.45
C THR A 161 3.37 -14.38 -14.73
N PRO A 162 4.39 -13.95 -15.50
CA PRO A 162 4.20 -13.26 -16.77
C PRO A 162 3.27 -14.01 -17.75
N SER A 163 3.26 -15.33 -17.73
CA SER A 163 2.41 -16.17 -18.57
C SER A 163 0.91 -16.16 -18.18
N THR A 164 0.57 -15.67 -16.99
CA THR A 164 -0.82 -15.61 -16.49
C THR A 164 -1.44 -14.21 -16.58
N ILE A 165 -0.71 -13.25 -17.14
CA ILE A 165 -1.11 -11.83 -17.28
C ILE A 165 -1.37 -11.42 -18.75
N ALA A 166 -1.28 -12.36 -19.68
CA ALA A 166 -1.56 -12.16 -21.11
C ALA A 166 -3.06 -12.21 -21.40
#